data_9f00eb2d238b12093ded5c02c782ac61
#
_entry.id   9f00eb2d238b12093ded5c02c782ac61
#
_cell.length_a   1.000
_cell.length_b   1.000
_cell.length_c   1.000
_cell.angle_alpha   90.00
_cell.angle_beta   90.00
_cell.angle_gamma   90.00
#
_symmetry.space_group_name_H-M   'P 1'
#
loop_
_entity.id
_entity.type
_entity.pdbx_description
1 polymer ?
#
loop_
_entity_poly.entity_id
_entity_poly.type
_entity_poly.pdbx_seq_one_letter_code
_entity_poly.pdbx_strand_id
1 'polypeptide(L)'
;MSLVQVVSKNLTTAGTTQTSIAISTTAKNALLFCAVYKAVNAGVVTPSDSTGQTWNLIATYSGGATGLTLAVWFANNITGNAANTFTFATTGADTPTIFVAEFSGRDVFVPFDAFLTASDTVSASGVHTTGTINAR
;
A
#
# COMPACT_ATOMS: atom_id res chain seq x y z
N MET A 1 3.07 6.43 -17.45
CA MET A 1 3.09 6.47 -15.98
C MET A 1 4.52 6.65 -15.50
N SER A 2 4.78 7.57 -14.59
CA SER A 2 6.11 7.83 -14.03
C SER A 2 6.02 7.89 -12.51
N LEU A 3 6.98 7.26 -11.81
CA LEU A 3 7.12 7.40 -10.37
C LEU A 3 7.57 8.83 -10.05
N VAL A 4 6.82 9.52 -9.20
CA VAL A 4 7.14 10.88 -8.76
C VAL A 4 7.97 10.84 -7.47
N GLN A 5 7.48 10.09 -6.48
CA GLN A 5 8.14 9.97 -5.17
C GLN A 5 7.69 8.73 -4.41
N VAL A 6 8.47 8.36 -3.41
CA VAL A 6 8.15 7.30 -2.45
C VAL A 6 8.48 7.80 -1.05
N VAL A 7 7.61 7.52 -0.10
CA VAL A 7 7.87 7.66 1.33
C VAL A 7 7.63 6.34 2.03
N SER A 8 8.45 6.03 3.02
CA SER A 8 8.27 4.85 3.87
C SER A 8 8.47 5.21 5.33
N LYS A 9 7.83 4.45 6.20
CA LYS A 9 8.03 4.54 7.64
C LYS A 9 7.95 3.16 8.27
N ASN A 10 9.02 2.82 9.00
CA ASN A 10 9.02 1.67 9.90
C ASN A 10 8.71 2.18 11.29
N LEU A 11 7.80 1.52 11.98
CA LEU A 11 7.60 1.79 13.39
C LEU A 11 8.44 0.88 14.24
N THR A 12 9.14 1.52 15.17
CA THR A 12 9.96 0.83 16.16
C THR A 12 9.23 0.63 17.48
N THR A 13 8.13 1.35 17.71
CA THR A 13 7.30 1.23 18.90
C THR A 13 5.92 0.68 18.51
N ALA A 14 5.48 -0.38 19.17
CA ALA A 14 4.17 -0.96 18.90
C ALA A 14 3.05 0.03 19.20
N GLY A 15 2.12 0.15 18.27
CA GLY A 15 0.96 1.03 18.36
C GLY A 15 -0.16 0.58 17.43
N THR A 16 -1.35 1.08 17.65
CA THR A 16 -2.53 0.77 16.82
C THR A 16 -2.72 1.72 15.63
N THR A 17 -2.02 2.85 15.64
CA THR A 17 -2.14 3.87 14.57
C THR A 17 -0.75 4.34 14.16
N GLN A 18 -0.53 4.37 12.86
CA GLN A 18 0.75 4.71 12.25
C GLN A 18 0.56 5.84 11.24
N THR A 19 1.32 6.90 11.40
CA THR A 19 1.30 8.04 10.48
C THR A 19 2.65 8.15 9.79
N SER A 20 2.64 8.28 8.46
CA SER A 20 3.86 8.57 7.69
C SER A 20 4.32 10.01 7.92
N ILE A 21 5.48 10.32 7.39
CA ILE A 21 5.90 11.71 7.23
C ILE A 21 4.99 12.40 6.19
N ALA A 22 4.87 13.71 6.31
CA ALA A 22 4.16 14.51 5.31
C ALA A 22 4.93 14.57 3.99
N ILE A 23 4.23 14.43 2.87
CA ILE A 23 4.77 14.62 1.51
C ILE A 23 3.87 15.58 0.73
N SER A 24 4.47 16.32 -0.21
CA SER A 24 3.69 17.10 -1.17
C SER A 24 3.14 16.18 -2.24
N THR A 25 1.83 16.20 -2.44
CA THR A 25 1.16 15.41 -3.49
C THR A 25 0.56 16.31 -4.56
N THR A 26 0.57 15.86 -5.82
CA THR A 26 0.08 16.61 -6.97
C THR A 26 -1.32 16.15 -7.35
N ALA A 27 -2.22 17.10 -7.57
CA ALA A 27 -3.58 16.81 -8.03
C ALA A 27 -3.59 16.00 -9.35
N LYS A 28 -4.58 15.13 -9.48
CA LYS A 28 -4.79 14.21 -10.61
C LYS A 28 -3.77 13.06 -10.73
N ASN A 29 -2.77 12.98 -9.88
CA ASN A 29 -1.88 11.82 -9.79
C ASN A 29 -2.59 10.61 -9.16
N ALA A 30 -1.88 9.50 -9.05
CA ALA A 30 -2.29 8.30 -8.32
C ALA A 30 -1.36 8.05 -7.13
N LEU A 31 -1.91 7.45 -6.10
CA LEU A 31 -1.15 6.97 -4.95
C LEU A 31 -1.30 5.45 -4.82
N LEU A 32 -0.20 4.80 -4.51
CA LEU A 32 -0.16 3.42 -4.06
C LEU A 32 0.25 3.42 -2.59
N PHE A 33 -0.55 2.77 -1.75
CA PHE A 33 -0.25 2.57 -0.34
C PHE A 33 -0.04 1.09 -0.07
N CYS A 34 1.08 0.75 0.56
CA CYS A 34 1.38 -0.61 0.98
C CYS A 34 1.60 -0.65 2.49
N ALA A 35 1.05 -1.65 3.16
CA ALA A 35 1.33 -1.92 4.57
C ALA A 35 1.76 -3.36 4.77
N VAL A 36 2.81 -3.55 5.58
CA VAL A 36 3.24 -4.86 6.07
C VAL A 36 3.06 -4.86 7.58
N TYR A 37 2.27 -5.79 8.10
CA TYR A 37 1.88 -5.88 9.50
C TYR A 37 1.67 -7.32 9.95
N LYS A 38 1.53 -7.56 11.27
CA LYS A 38 1.29 -8.91 11.80
C LYS A 38 -0.13 -9.38 11.50
N ALA A 39 -0.27 -10.60 11.00
CA ALA A 39 -1.56 -11.19 10.63
C ALA A 39 -2.53 -11.32 11.82
N VAL A 40 -2.03 -11.51 13.04
CA VAL A 40 -2.85 -11.60 14.26
C VAL A 40 -3.57 -10.30 14.62
N ASN A 41 -3.12 -9.17 14.06
CA ASN A 41 -3.70 -7.85 14.28
C ASN A 41 -4.58 -7.42 13.08
N ALA A 42 -4.96 -8.38 12.27
CA ALA A 42 -5.58 -8.16 10.97
C ALA A 42 -7.10 -8.05 11.03
N GLY A 43 -7.57 -6.82 11.18
CA GLY A 43 -8.68 -6.43 10.30
C GLY A 43 -8.04 -5.70 9.11
N VAL A 44 -8.50 -5.92 7.88
CA VAL A 44 -8.06 -5.10 6.75
C VAL A 44 -8.60 -3.69 6.97
N VAL A 45 -7.80 -2.84 7.58
CA VAL A 45 -8.19 -1.45 7.84
C VAL A 45 -7.75 -0.65 6.63
N THR A 46 -8.71 0.00 6.00
CA THR A 46 -8.43 0.92 4.89
C THR A 46 -7.55 2.07 5.39
N PRO A 47 -6.45 2.41 4.70
CA PRO A 47 -5.66 3.57 5.06
C PRO A 47 -6.47 4.86 4.91
N SER A 48 -6.04 5.90 5.57
CA SER A 48 -6.57 7.25 5.40
C SER A 48 -5.44 8.22 5.15
N ASP A 49 -5.78 9.39 4.62
CA ASP A 49 -4.86 10.49 4.45
C ASP A 49 -5.51 11.82 4.85
N SER A 50 -4.71 12.87 4.98
CA SER A 50 -5.19 14.19 5.40
C SER A 50 -6.09 14.89 4.39
N THR A 51 -6.20 14.39 3.17
CA THR A 51 -7.06 14.93 2.11
C THR A 51 -8.37 14.16 1.91
N GLY A 52 -8.54 13.02 2.62
CA GLY A 52 -9.75 12.21 2.55
C GLY A 52 -9.93 11.47 1.23
N GLN A 53 -8.84 10.97 0.64
CA GLN A 53 -8.90 10.18 -0.59
C GLN A 53 -9.70 8.89 -0.41
N THR A 54 -10.33 8.43 -1.48
CA THR A 54 -10.95 7.11 -1.52
C THR A 54 -9.88 6.07 -1.85
N TRP A 55 -9.66 5.14 -0.93
CA TRP A 55 -8.70 4.06 -1.07
C TRP A 55 -9.38 2.77 -1.51
N ASN A 56 -8.90 2.18 -2.58
CA ASN A 56 -9.40 0.90 -3.12
C ASN A 56 -8.37 -0.18 -2.84
N LEU A 57 -8.81 -1.26 -2.17
CA LEU A 57 -7.97 -2.42 -1.92
C LEU A 57 -7.69 -3.16 -3.23
N ILE A 58 -6.42 -3.37 -3.55
CA ILE A 58 -5.98 -4.11 -4.73
C ILE A 58 -5.74 -5.58 -4.36
N ALA A 59 -4.98 -5.81 -3.31
CA ALA A 59 -4.57 -7.13 -2.90
C ALA A 59 -4.23 -7.21 -1.42
N THR A 60 -4.43 -8.41 -0.86
CA THR A 60 -3.88 -8.81 0.42
C THR A 60 -3.20 -10.16 0.28
N TYR A 61 -2.07 -10.31 0.92
CA TYR A 61 -1.40 -11.59 1.12
C TYR A 61 -1.18 -11.79 2.62
N SER A 62 -1.63 -12.93 3.14
CA SER A 62 -1.43 -13.28 4.56
C SER A 62 -0.52 -14.50 4.68
N GLY A 63 0.52 -14.38 5.46
CA GLY A 63 1.46 -15.47 5.80
C GLY A 63 0.93 -16.44 6.87
N GLY A 64 -0.39 -16.50 7.06
CA GLY A 64 -1.03 -17.32 8.09
C GLY A 64 -1.13 -16.62 9.45
N ALA A 65 -1.70 -17.31 10.45
CA ALA A 65 -2.07 -16.72 11.74
C ALA A 65 -0.91 -16.09 12.54
N THR A 66 0.33 -16.52 12.31
CA THR A 66 1.53 -16.02 12.99
C THR A 66 2.47 -15.25 12.07
N GLY A 67 2.14 -15.16 10.78
CA GLY A 67 2.94 -14.51 9.77
C GLY A 67 2.67 -13.02 9.62
N LEU A 68 3.29 -12.44 8.58
CA LEU A 68 3.05 -11.08 8.17
C LEU A 68 1.95 -11.02 7.13
N THR A 69 1.17 -9.97 7.15
CA THR A 69 0.24 -9.61 6.08
C THR A 69 0.83 -8.44 5.29
N LEU A 70 0.80 -8.56 3.97
CA LEU A 70 0.98 -7.45 3.04
C LEU A 70 -0.37 -7.05 2.49
N ALA A 71 -0.73 -5.79 2.56
CA ALA A 71 -1.92 -5.26 1.91
C ALA A 71 -1.57 -4.03 1.07
N VAL A 72 -2.23 -3.90 -0.07
CA VAL A 72 -1.95 -2.87 -1.06
C VAL A 72 -3.25 -2.19 -1.47
N TRP A 73 -3.26 -0.86 -1.40
CA TRP A 73 -4.38 -0.02 -1.83
C TRP A 73 -3.90 1.01 -2.85
N PHE A 74 -4.85 1.53 -3.61
CA PHE A 74 -4.59 2.69 -4.45
C PHE A 74 -5.68 3.75 -4.31
N ALA A 75 -5.29 4.99 -4.53
CA ALA A 75 -6.17 6.13 -4.73
C ALA A 75 -5.89 6.76 -6.10
N ASN A 76 -6.97 7.11 -6.79
CA ASN A 76 -6.93 7.60 -8.15
C ASN A 76 -7.41 9.05 -8.23
N ASN A 77 -6.86 9.84 -9.17
CA ASN A 77 -7.29 11.21 -9.39
C ASN A 77 -7.30 12.04 -8.10
N ILE A 78 -6.20 11.97 -7.35
CA ILE A 78 -6.10 12.52 -6.00
C ILE A 78 -6.23 14.04 -5.98
N THR A 79 -6.63 14.56 -4.84
CA THR A 79 -6.51 15.99 -4.51
C THR A 79 -5.07 16.27 -4.10
N GLY A 80 -4.44 17.28 -4.71
CA GLY A 80 -3.10 17.70 -4.32
C GLY A 80 -3.08 18.37 -2.95
N ASN A 81 -1.99 18.18 -2.22
CA ASN A 81 -1.76 18.80 -0.92
C ASN A 81 -0.25 18.98 -0.70
N ALA A 82 0.16 20.16 -0.24
CA ALA A 82 1.57 20.47 0.01
C ALA A 82 2.17 19.67 1.18
N ALA A 83 1.34 19.12 2.08
CA ALA A 83 1.77 18.36 3.25
C ALA A 83 0.78 17.23 3.57
N ASN A 84 0.55 16.31 2.60
CA ASN A 84 -0.34 15.18 2.78
C ASN A 84 0.30 14.14 3.73
N THR A 85 -0.43 13.76 4.77
CA THR A 85 -0.03 12.72 5.72
C THR A 85 -0.90 11.49 5.56
N PHE A 86 -0.30 10.30 5.70
CA PHE A 86 -0.97 9.02 5.52
C PHE A 86 -1.00 8.25 6.82
N THR A 87 -2.13 7.69 7.14
CA THR A 87 -2.36 6.95 8.38
C THR A 87 -2.83 5.53 8.09
N PHE A 88 -2.24 4.58 8.78
CA PHE A 88 -2.67 3.19 8.79
C PHE A 88 -2.95 2.77 10.23
N ALA A 89 -4.08 2.10 10.49
CA ALA A 89 -4.45 1.58 11.80
C ALA A 89 -4.45 0.05 11.78
N THR A 90 -4.16 -0.55 12.92
CA THR A 90 -4.26 -2.00 13.17
C THR A 90 -5.24 -2.25 14.30
N THR A 91 -5.84 -3.44 14.36
CA THR A 91 -6.78 -3.80 15.43
C THR A 91 -6.10 -4.09 16.76
N GLY A 92 -4.80 -4.39 16.75
CA GLY A 92 -3.95 -4.60 17.92
C GLY A 92 -2.63 -3.87 17.80
N ALA A 93 -1.91 -3.76 18.90
CA ALA A 93 -0.60 -3.11 18.91
C ALA A 93 0.40 -3.85 17.99
N ASP A 94 0.96 -3.13 17.03
CA ASP A 94 1.88 -3.66 16.04
C ASP A 94 2.96 -2.64 15.67
N THR A 95 3.95 -3.09 14.91
CA THR A 95 5.03 -2.28 14.34
C THR A 95 4.99 -2.36 12.80
N PRO A 96 3.91 -1.91 12.16
CA PRO A 96 3.80 -2.01 10.71
C PRO A 96 4.86 -1.18 9.99
N THR A 97 5.23 -1.64 8.81
CA THR A 97 5.96 -0.84 7.83
C THR A 97 4.97 -0.35 6.79
N ILE A 98 4.94 0.95 6.55
CA ILE A 98 4.10 1.57 5.53
C ILE A 98 4.95 2.21 4.44
N PHE A 99 4.45 2.12 3.20
CA PHE A 99 5.03 2.75 2.01
C PHE A 99 3.93 3.48 1.26
N VAL A 100 4.24 4.67 0.77
CA VAL A 100 3.36 5.42 -0.13
C VAL A 100 4.17 5.85 -1.33
N ALA A 101 3.67 5.54 -2.53
CA ALA A 101 4.28 5.96 -3.79
C ALA A 101 3.29 6.81 -4.58
N GLU A 102 3.78 7.90 -5.17
CA GLU A 102 3.00 8.77 -6.05
C GLU A 102 3.43 8.56 -7.51
N PHE A 103 2.45 8.45 -8.39
CA PHE A 103 2.64 8.26 -9.83
C PHE A 103 1.89 9.33 -10.63
N SER A 104 2.54 9.84 -11.68
CA SER A 104 1.97 10.77 -12.66
C SER A 104 1.76 10.11 -14.02
N GLY A 105 1.04 10.80 -14.91
CA GLY A 105 0.92 10.41 -16.33
C GLY A 105 0.14 9.14 -16.54
N ARG A 106 -0.91 8.88 -15.77
CA ARG A 106 -1.80 7.73 -15.89
C ARG A 106 -3.15 8.10 -16.50
N ASP A 107 -3.85 7.10 -17.01
CA ASP A 107 -5.25 7.27 -17.40
C ASP A 107 -6.11 7.41 -16.13
N VAL A 108 -6.92 8.46 -16.07
CA VAL A 108 -7.82 8.74 -14.95
C VAL A 108 -9.04 7.79 -14.94
N PHE A 109 -9.37 7.18 -16.07
CA PHE A 109 -10.54 6.32 -16.22
C PHE A 109 -10.20 4.83 -16.07
N VAL A 110 -9.01 4.42 -16.50
CA VAL A 110 -8.54 3.03 -16.44
C VAL A 110 -7.14 3.00 -15.78
N PRO A 111 -7.06 3.16 -14.44
CA PRO A 111 -5.78 3.30 -13.74
C PRO A 111 -4.96 2.01 -13.68
N PHE A 112 -5.59 0.86 -13.85
CA PHE A 112 -4.95 -0.45 -13.90
C PHE A 112 -5.17 -1.12 -15.24
N ASP A 113 -4.09 -1.46 -15.91
CA ASP A 113 -4.13 -2.21 -17.16
C ASP A 113 -4.30 -3.71 -16.91
N ALA A 114 -3.53 -4.26 -15.99
CA ALA A 114 -3.67 -5.64 -15.55
C ALA A 114 -3.20 -5.80 -14.10
N PHE A 115 -3.85 -6.69 -13.38
CA PHE A 115 -3.45 -7.09 -12.04
C PHE A 115 -3.35 -8.62 -11.97
N LEU A 116 -2.20 -9.12 -11.58
CA LEU A 116 -1.98 -10.54 -11.34
C LEU A 116 -1.56 -10.75 -9.89
N THR A 117 -2.32 -11.54 -9.15
CA THR A 117 -1.89 -12.07 -7.87
C THR A 117 -1.22 -13.42 -8.10
N ALA A 118 0.07 -13.51 -7.82
CA ALA A 118 0.73 -14.78 -7.64
C ALA A 118 0.97 -15.00 -6.15
N SER A 119 0.44 -16.08 -5.59
CA SER A 119 0.88 -16.58 -4.29
C SER A 119 1.94 -17.64 -4.53
N ASP A 120 3.13 -17.42 -4.01
CA ASP A 120 4.17 -18.44 -4.01
C ASP A 120 4.21 -19.08 -2.61
N THR A 121 4.09 -20.42 -2.57
CA THR A 121 4.50 -21.19 -1.42
C THR A 121 6.00 -21.37 -1.52
N VAL A 122 6.73 -20.68 -0.65
CA VAL A 122 8.19 -20.79 -0.58
C VAL A 122 8.59 -22.27 -0.55
N SER A 123 9.10 -22.78 -1.66
CA SER A 123 9.77 -24.06 -1.63
C SER A 123 11.10 -23.90 -0.90
N ALA A 124 11.58 -24.96 -0.26
CA ALA A 124 12.86 -24.96 0.46
C ALA A 124 14.09 -24.57 -0.40
N SER A 125 13.91 -24.41 -1.71
CA SER A 125 14.94 -24.00 -2.65
C SER A 125 15.06 -22.48 -2.86
N GLY A 126 14.17 -21.67 -2.30
CA GLY A 126 14.22 -20.20 -2.39
C GLY A 126 13.99 -19.62 -3.80
N VAL A 127 13.53 -20.41 -4.76
CA VAL A 127 13.16 -19.91 -6.09
C VAL A 127 11.72 -19.44 -6.09
N HIS A 128 11.51 -18.14 -6.32
CA HIS A 128 10.19 -17.53 -6.45
C HIS A 128 9.86 -17.33 -7.93
N THR A 129 8.73 -17.88 -8.37
CA THR A 129 8.24 -17.68 -9.73
C THR A 129 7.02 -16.78 -9.71
N THR A 130 7.14 -15.61 -10.32
CA THR A 130 5.98 -14.71 -10.52
C THR A 130 5.32 -15.04 -11.86
N GLY A 131 3.99 -14.91 -11.91
CA GLY A 131 3.25 -15.03 -13.16
C GLY A 131 3.60 -13.92 -14.16
N THR A 132 3.36 -14.16 -15.45
CA THR A 132 3.56 -13.15 -16.49
C THR A 132 2.40 -12.18 -16.51
N ILE A 133 2.71 -10.89 -16.46
CA ILE A 133 1.72 -9.80 -16.66
C ILE A 133 1.81 -9.38 -18.12
N ASN A 134 0.72 -9.51 -18.85
CA ASN A 134 0.60 -8.96 -20.21
C ASN A 134 -0.05 -7.58 -20.08
N ALA A 135 0.73 -6.52 -20.28
CA ALA A 135 0.21 -5.16 -20.42
C ALA A 135 -0.51 -5.02 -21.79
N ARG A 136 -1.59 -4.25 -21.81
CA ARG A 136 -2.33 -3.89 -23.04
C ARG A 136 -1.74 -2.64 -23.67
#